data_30c157889b02009d6ff679fb40b6a1b6
#
_entry.id   30c157889b02009d6ff679fb40b6a1b6
#
_cell.length_a   1.000
_cell.length_b   1.000
_cell.length_c   1.000
_cell.angle_alpha   90.00
_cell.angle_beta   90.00
_cell.angle_gamma   90.00
#
_symmetry.space_group_name_H-M   'P 1'
#
loop_
_entity.id
_entity.type
_entity.pdbx_description
1 polymer ?
#
loop_
_entity_poly.entity_id
_entity_poly.type
_entity_poly.pdbx_seq_one_letter_code
_entity_poly.pdbx_strand_id
1 'polypeptide(L)'
;VAEVDQHLANYEPTKAGRAIDDFVSINLSNWYVRLSRKRFWAGEMSQDKLSAYQTLYECLTTIARLIAPIAPFYADHLYRDLVGDGRSVHLADFPESRPELIDQQLEERMQIAQELSSMVLALRRKVNIKVRQPLSLIMLPISNEEEKAQIEAIRSLLLSEVNVKDISYVDASESIWSRRIKPDFKKLGPRYGKIMKPLAQA
;
A
#
# COMPACT_ATOMS: atom_id res chain seq x y z
N VAL A 1 -2.17 10.98 8.92
CA VAL A 1 -2.49 11.96 9.98
C VAL A 1 -3.26 13.13 9.39
N ALA A 2 -2.67 13.93 8.47
CA ALA A 2 -3.32 15.12 7.91
C ALA A 2 -4.72 14.88 7.31
N GLU A 3 -4.89 13.81 6.55
CA GLU A 3 -6.18 13.43 5.95
C GLU A 3 -7.24 13.13 7.02
N VAL A 4 -6.86 12.38 8.06
CA VAL A 4 -7.77 12.05 9.18
C VAL A 4 -8.17 13.30 9.95
N ASP A 5 -7.21 14.16 10.25
CA ASP A 5 -7.44 15.45 10.92
C ASP A 5 -8.41 16.32 10.13
N GLN A 6 -8.18 16.47 8.82
CA GLN A 6 -9.06 17.22 7.92
C GLN A 6 -10.49 16.65 7.89
N HIS A 7 -10.63 15.32 7.83
CA HIS A 7 -11.96 14.70 7.83
C HIS A 7 -12.69 14.89 9.16
N LEU A 8 -12.00 14.78 10.29
CA LEU A 8 -12.60 15.04 11.60
C LEU A 8 -12.98 16.51 11.77
N ALA A 9 -12.13 17.46 11.33
CA ALA A 9 -12.44 18.88 11.34
C ALA A 9 -13.68 19.23 10.48
N ASN A 10 -13.92 18.47 9.42
CA ASN A 10 -15.09 18.60 8.55
C ASN A 10 -16.32 17.80 9.01
N TYR A 11 -16.29 17.23 10.21
CA TYR A 11 -17.36 16.35 10.74
C TYR A 11 -17.67 15.13 9.86
N GLU A 12 -16.64 14.53 9.23
CA GLU A 12 -16.73 13.37 8.37
C GLU A 12 -16.07 12.11 8.99
N PRO A 13 -16.55 11.62 10.15
CA PRO A 13 -15.88 10.51 10.87
C PRO A 13 -15.82 9.22 10.06
N THR A 14 -16.78 9.01 9.17
CA THR A 14 -16.76 7.83 8.27
C THR A 14 -15.58 7.86 7.31
N LYS A 15 -15.22 9.03 6.77
CA LYS A 15 -14.05 9.17 5.89
C LYS A 15 -12.76 9.03 6.69
N ALA A 16 -12.70 9.65 7.88
CA ALA A 16 -11.57 9.49 8.79
C ALA A 16 -11.33 8.01 9.13
N GLY A 17 -12.39 7.28 9.50
CA GLY A 17 -12.30 5.84 9.81
C GLY A 17 -11.83 5.01 8.61
N ARG A 18 -12.29 5.31 7.39
CA ARG A 18 -11.84 4.63 6.18
C ARG A 18 -10.36 4.89 5.87
N ALA A 19 -9.90 6.13 6.01
CA ALA A 19 -8.49 6.46 5.81
C ALA A 19 -7.58 5.70 6.79
N ILE A 20 -8.01 5.53 8.04
CA ILE A 20 -7.29 4.72 9.03
C ILE A 20 -7.32 3.23 8.63
N ASP A 21 -8.49 2.69 8.26
CA ASP A 21 -8.64 1.29 7.86
C ASP A 21 -7.80 0.96 6.62
N ASP A 22 -7.82 1.80 5.59
CA ASP A 22 -7.00 1.63 4.39
C ASP A 22 -5.50 1.63 4.73
N PHE A 23 -5.05 2.56 5.57
CA PHE A 23 -3.65 2.58 6.01
C PHE A 23 -3.28 1.31 6.79
N VAL A 24 -4.10 0.89 7.75
CA VAL A 24 -3.83 -0.29 8.59
C VAL A 24 -3.85 -1.56 7.76
N SER A 25 -4.86 -1.73 6.92
CA SER A 25 -5.05 -2.97 6.15
C SER A 25 -4.08 -3.07 4.98
N ILE A 26 -3.94 -2.01 4.18
CA ILE A 26 -3.16 -2.06 2.93
C ILE A 26 -1.68 -1.83 3.22
N ASN A 27 -1.35 -0.70 3.87
CA ASN A 27 0.04 -0.27 3.99
C ASN A 27 0.75 -0.91 5.19
N LEU A 28 0.13 -0.90 6.37
CA LEU A 28 0.79 -1.40 7.57
C LEU A 28 0.78 -2.93 7.64
N SER A 29 -0.38 -3.58 7.62
CA SER A 29 -0.52 -5.02 7.82
C SER A 29 -0.07 -5.82 6.58
N ASN A 30 -0.73 -5.57 5.43
CA ASN A 30 -0.50 -6.37 4.23
C ASN A 30 0.79 -6.02 3.48
N TRP A 31 1.42 -4.92 3.82
CA TRP A 31 2.68 -4.51 3.19
C TRP A 31 3.82 -4.46 4.20
N TYR A 32 3.87 -3.46 5.07
CA TYR A 32 5.00 -3.27 5.98
C TYR A 32 5.27 -4.47 6.90
N VAL A 33 4.27 -4.92 7.67
CA VAL A 33 4.44 -6.03 8.63
C VAL A 33 4.76 -7.33 7.91
N ARG A 34 4.06 -7.61 6.81
CA ARG A 34 4.28 -8.83 6.03
C ARG A 34 5.68 -8.90 5.43
N LEU A 35 6.16 -7.82 4.83
CA LEU A 35 7.50 -7.74 4.25
C LEU A 35 8.60 -7.73 5.31
N SER A 36 8.35 -7.12 6.45
CA SER A 36 9.28 -7.04 7.57
C SER A 36 9.28 -8.29 8.47
N ARG A 37 8.49 -9.33 8.14
CA ARG A 37 8.37 -10.53 8.98
C ARG A 37 9.73 -11.18 9.30
N LYS A 38 10.62 -11.28 8.33
CA LYS A 38 11.98 -11.82 8.55
C LYS A 38 12.79 -10.97 9.52
N ARG A 39 12.64 -9.65 9.48
CA ARG A 39 13.30 -8.70 10.38
C ARG A 39 12.80 -8.87 11.81
N PHE A 40 11.48 -9.00 12.01
CA PHE A 40 10.88 -9.20 13.33
C PHE A 40 11.29 -10.53 13.96
N TRP A 41 11.40 -11.60 13.19
CA TRP A 41 11.63 -12.96 13.68
C TRP A 41 13.10 -13.39 13.65
N ALA A 42 14.01 -12.56 13.17
CA ALA A 42 15.45 -12.84 13.27
C ALA A 42 15.85 -13.05 14.75
N GLY A 43 16.73 -14.04 15.02
CA GLY A 43 17.06 -14.44 16.40
C GLY A 43 17.73 -13.33 17.19
N GLU A 44 18.70 -12.64 16.60
CA GLU A 44 19.46 -11.59 17.27
C GLU A 44 18.80 -10.22 17.18
N MET A 45 19.03 -9.38 18.20
CA MET A 45 18.58 -7.99 18.23
C MET A 45 19.59 -7.12 17.45
N SER A 46 19.35 -6.94 16.17
CA SER A 46 20.12 -6.05 15.31
C SER A 46 19.54 -4.63 15.29
N GLN A 47 20.34 -3.65 14.84
CA GLN A 47 19.86 -2.27 14.65
C GLN A 47 18.69 -2.23 13.65
N ASP A 48 18.73 -3.03 12.60
CA ASP A 48 17.63 -3.14 11.62
C ASP A 48 16.34 -3.67 12.26
N LYS A 49 16.44 -4.71 13.09
CA LYS A 49 15.30 -5.24 13.85
C LYS A 49 14.74 -4.19 14.81
N LEU A 50 15.59 -3.48 15.53
CA LEU A 50 15.16 -2.42 16.43
C LEU A 50 14.42 -1.30 15.66
N SER A 51 14.96 -0.86 14.53
CA SER A 51 14.33 0.13 13.67
C SER A 51 12.97 -0.33 13.17
N ALA A 52 12.84 -1.62 12.83
CA ALA A 52 11.55 -2.17 12.39
C ALA A 52 10.50 -2.14 13.52
N TYR A 53 10.87 -2.49 14.74
CA TYR A 53 9.97 -2.40 15.90
C TYR A 53 9.62 -0.96 16.25
N GLN A 54 10.58 -0.03 16.20
CA GLN A 54 10.34 1.39 16.47
C GLN A 54 9.32 1.98 15.47
N THR A 55 9.49 1.68 14.18
CA THR A 55 8.54 2.11 13.15
C THR A 55 7.14 1.54 13.41
N LEU A 56 7.03 0.25 13.74
CA LEU A 56 5.74 -0.37 14.05
C LEU A 56 5.11 0.24 15.29
N TYR A 57 5.90 0.47 16.34
CA TYR A 57 5.45 1.11 17.58
C TYR A 57 4.92 2.53 17.33
N GLU A 58 5.65 3.34 16.55
CA GLU A 58 5.21 4.69 16.19
C GLU A 58 3.90 4.66 15.37
N CYS A 59 3.79 3.74 14.41
CA CYS A 59 2.55 3.56 13.66
C CYS A 59 1.37 3.20 14.57
N LEU A 60 1.53 2.21 15.45
CA LEU A 60 0.44 1.71 16.30
C LEU A 60 0.02 2.74 17.35
N THR A 61 0.97 3.44 17.98
CA THR A 61 0.65 4.50 18.95
C THR A 61 -0.01 5.71 18.29
N THR A 62 0.37 6.03 17.06
CA THR A 62 -0.28 7.08 16.26
C THR A 62 -1.70 6.67 15.87
N ILE A 63 -1.90 5.42 15.40
CA ILE A 63 -3.23 4.88 15.07
C ILE A 63 -4.13 4.90 16.31
N ALA A 64 -3.64 4.50 17.49
CA ALA A 64 -4.43 4.52 18.70
C ALA A 64 -4.96 5.93 19.02
N ARG A 65 -4.13 6.96 18.86
CA ARG A 65 -4.53 8.36 19.04
C ARG A 65 -5.51 8.84 17.96
N LEU A 66 -5.29 8.47 16.69
CA LEU A 66 -6.17 8.85 15.57
C LEU A 66 -7.56 8.23 15.67
N ILE A 67 -7.66 6.97 16.13
CA ILE A 67 -8.93 6.24 16.21
C ILE A 67 -9.70 6.54 17.51
N ALA A 68 -9.10 7.20 18.49
CA ALA A 68 -9.71 7.47 19.78
C ALA A 68 -11.07 8.19 19.69
N PRO A 69 -11.31 9.17 18.81
CA PRO A 69 -12.62 9.79 18.65
C PRO A 69 -13.70 8.85 18.06
N ILE A 70 -13.31 7.76 17.40
CA ILE A 70 -14.21 6.82 16.71
C ILE A 70 -14.45 5.56 17.52
N ALA A 71 -13.39 4.99 18.10
CA ALA A 71 -13.42 3.76 18.88
C ALA A 71 -12.69 3.95 20.23
N PRO A 72 -13.26 4.76 21.17
CA PRO A 72 -12.56 5.25 22.35
C PRO A 72 -12.05 4.14 23.27
N PHE A 73 -12.84 3.10 23.52
CA PHE A 73 -12.46 2.01 24.44
C PHE A 73 -11.34 1.15 23.90
N TYR A 74 -11.39 0.81 22.60
CA TYR A 74 -10.35 0.03 21.96
C TYR A 74 -9.05 0.82 21.85
N ALA A 75 -9.15 2.10 21.48
CA ALA A 75 -8.01 3.00 21.40
C ALA A 75 -7.28 3.16 22.73
N ASP A 76 -8.02 3.31 23.83
CA ASP A 76 -7.46 3.43 25.18
C ASP A 76 -6.74 2.15 25.62
N HIS A 77 -7.37 1.00 25.38
CA HIS A 77 -6.76 -0.30 25.67
C HIS A 77 -5.45 -0.50 24.89
N LEU A 78 -5.49 -0.32 23.56
CA LEU A 78 -4.31 -0.44 22.70
C LEU A 78 -3.19 0.52 23.13
N TYR A 79 -3.52 1.77 23.42
CA TYR A 79 -2.55 2.77 23.82
C TYR A 79 -1.86 2.43 25.14
N ARG A 80 -2.63 2.01 26.15
CA ARG A 80 -2.08 1.61 27.44
C ARG A 80 -1.16 0.41 27.34
N ASP A 81 -1.53 -0.58 26.54
CA ASP A 81 -0.70 -1.77 26.33
C ASP A 81 0.62 -1.44 25.64
N LEU A 82 0.62 -0.47 24.71
CA LEU A 82 1.82 -0.07 23.98
C LEU A 82 2.74 0.85 24.78
N VAL A 83 2.18 1.85 25.46
CA VAL A 83 2.96 2.88 26.15
C VAL A 83 3.39 2.41 27.55
N GLY A 84 2.55 1.65 28.24
CA GLY A 84 2.90 1.01 29.51
C GLY A 84 3.00 1.95 30.72
N ASP A 85 2.67 3.25 30.59
CA ASP A 85 2.71 4.24 31.67
C ASP A 85 1.38 4.42 32.40
N GLY A 86 0.35 3.65 32.00
CA GLY A 86 -0.99 3.67 32.60
C GLY A 86 -1.85 4.88 32.21
N ARG A 87 -1.33 5.84 31.45
CA ARG A 87 -2.10 7.00 30.98
C ARG A 87 -3.11 6.62 29.91
N SER A 88 -4.27 7.26 29.97
CA SER A 88 -5.29 7.11 28.92
C SER A 88 -4.90 7.83 27.65
N VAL A 89 -5.26 7.24 26.50
CA VAL A 89 -5.12 7.88 25.18
C VAL A 89 -5.86 9.22 25.09
N HIS A 90 -6.94 9.35 25.87
CA HIS A 90 -7.76 10.57 25.89
C HIS A 90 -7.09 11.77 26.61
N LEU A 91 -5.95 11.52 27.27
CA LEU A 91 -5.10 12.54 27.87
C LEU A 91 -3.86 12.84 27.03
N ALA A 92 -3.70 12.14 25.91
CA ALA A 92 -2.61 12.39 24.96
C ALA A 92 -3.04 13.40 23.90
N ASP A 93 -2.06 14.16 23.40
CA ASP A 93 -2.31 15.09 22.29
C ASP A 93 -2.67 14.36 21.00
N PHE A 94 -3.58 14.93 20.23
CA PHE A 94 -3.90 14.41 18.90
C PHE A 94 -2.66 14.49 18.01
N PRO A 95 -2.40 13.48 17.15
CA PRO A 95 -1.18 13.46 16.34
C PRO A 95 -1.13 14.60 15.33
N GLU A 96 -0.02 15.30 15.28
CA GLU A 96 0.24 16.30 14.27
C GLU A 96 0.93 15.70 13.03
N SER A 97 0.57 16.21 11.87
CA SER A 97 1.24 15.85 10.62
C SER A 97 2.63 16.47 10.57
N ARG A 98 3.63 15.71 10.12
CA ARG A 98 5.02 16.14 9.95
C ARG A 98 5.43 16.05 8.48
N PRO A 99 5.07 17.05 7.65
CA PRO A 99 5.34 17.03 6.20
C PRO A 99 6.81 16.87 5.85
N GLU A 100 7.72 17.36 6.72
CA GLU A 100 9.16 17.27 6.56
C GLU A 100 9.72 15.83 6.59
N LEU A 101 8.94 14.88 7.09
CA LEU A 101 9.29 13.45 7.10
C LEU A 101 8.76 12.66 5.90
N ILE A 102 7.99 13.32 5.03
CA ILE A 102 7.40 12.68 3.85
C ILE A 102 8.45 12.61 2.74
N ASP A 103 8.84 11.40 2.37
CA ASP A 103 9.64 11.14 1.17
C ASP A 103 8.71 10.71 0.04
N GLN A 104 8.28 11.68 -0.76
CA GLN A 104 7.34 11.47 -1.84
C GLN A 104 7.87 10.47 -2.88
N GLN A 105 9.17 10.48 -3.17
CA GLN A 105 9.75 9.54 -4.12
C GLN A 105 9.71 8.09 -3.60
N LEU A 106 9.93 7.91 -2.30
CA LEU A 106 9.82 6.60 -1.67
C LEU A 106 8.37 6.11 -1.66
N GLU A 107 7.41 6.99 -1.38
CA GLU A 107 5.98 6.66 -1.42
C GLU A 107 5.55 6.21 -2.83
N GLU A 108 5.92 6.96 -3.87
CA GLU A 108 5.66 6.61 -5.27
C GLU A 108 6.28 5.25 -5.64
N ARG A 109 7.53 4.99 -5.25
CA ARG A 109 8.19 3.69 -5.47
C ARG A 109 7.47 2.55 -4.77
N MET A 110 7.02 2.76 -3.53
CA MET A 110 6.28 1.74 -2.78
C MET A 110 4.91 1.49 -3.42
N GLN A 111 4.24 2.52 -3.92
CA GLN A 111 3.00 2.36 -4.66
C GLN A 111 3.21 1.54 -5.94
N ILE A 112 4.22 1.86 -6.73
CA ILE A 112 4.60 1.06 -7.92
C ILE A 112 4.85 -0.40 -7.54
N ALA A 113 5.57 -0.64 -6.44
CA ALA A 113 5.84 -2.00 -5.96
C ALA A 113 4.56 -2.76 -5.59
N GLN A 114 3.60 -2.10 -4.93
CA GLN A 114 2.30 -2.69 -4.58
C GLN A 114 1.47 -3.02 -5.82
N GLU A 115 1.38 -2.08 -6.77
CA GLU A 115 0.61 -2.25 -8.00
C GLU A 115 1.18 -3.37 -8.87
N LEU A 116 2.48 -3.38 -9.11
CA LEU A 116 3.16 -4.43 -9.89
C LEU A 116 3.04 -5.79 -9.22
N SER A 117 3.24 -5.87 -7.91
CA SER A 117 3.05 -7.12 -7.16
C SER A 117 1.63 -7.64 -7.30
N SER A 118 0.63 -6.77 -7.13
CA SER A 118 -0.79 -7.11 -7.26
C SER A 118 -1.13 -7.62 -8.67
N MET A 119 -0.61 -6.95 -9.71
CA MET A 119 -0.82 -7.37 -11.10
C MET A 119 -0.19 -8.74 -11.38
N VAL A 120 1.06 -8.97 -10.97
CA VAL A 120 1.74 -10.26 -11.16
C VAL A 120 1.03 -11.38 -10.41
N LEU A 121 0.62 -11.14 -9.16
CA LEU A 121 -0.13 -12.12 -8.36
C LEU A 121 -1.51 -12.41 -8.96
N ALA A 122 -2.19 -11.41 -9.53
CA ALA A 122 -3.44 -11.59 -10.26
C ALA A 122 -3.26 -12.44 -11.53
N LEU A 123 -2.18 -12.20 -12.31
CA LEU A 123 -1.85 -13.01 -13.47
C LEU A 123 -1.54 -14.46 -13.08
N ARG A 124 -0.76 -14.68 -12.03
CA ARG A 124 -0.51 -16.04 -11.50
C ARG A 124 -1.80 -16.76 -11.13
N ARG A 125 -2.73 -16.06 -10.48
CA ARG A 125 -4.04 -16.61 -10.10
C ARG A 125 -4.85 -16.97 -11.33
N LYS A 126 -4.86 -16.11 -12.34
CA LYS A 126 -5.60 -16.35 -13.60
C LYS A 126 -5.14 -17.62 -14.33
N VAL A 127 -3.85 -17.92 -14.28
CA VAL A 127 -3.27 -19.12 -14.91
C VAL A 127 -3.01 -20.27 -13.91
N ASN A 128 -3.54 -20.14 -12.68
CA ASN A 128 -3.45 -21.13 -11.60
C ASN A 128 -2.01 -21.54 -11.21
N ILE A 129 -1.05 -20.61 -11.32
CA ILE A 129 0.34 -20.83 -10.86
C ILE A 129 0.46 -20.31 -9.43
N LYS A 130 0.76 -21.21 -8.49
CA LYS A 130 0.92 -20.85 -7.07
C LYS A 130 2.15 -19.96 -6.86
N VAL A 131 2.08 -19.01 -5.93
CA VAL A 131 3.20 -18.09 -5.63
C VAL A 131 4.45 -18.85 -5.17
N ARG A 132 4.31 -20.00 -4.50
CA ARG A 132 5.43 -20.86 -4.10
C ARG A 132 6.22 -21.46 -5.27
N GLN A 133 5.64 -21.52 -6.46
CA GLN A 133 6.35 -21.98 -7.65
C GLN A 133 7.15 -20.78 -8.22
N PRO A 134 8.50 -20.84 -8.22
CA PRO A 134 9.30 -19.77 -8.78
C PRO A 134 9.13 -19.69 -10.30
N LEU A 135 9.11 -18.49 -10.84
CA LEU A 135 9.17 -18.24 -12.28
C LEU A 135 10.55 -17.68 -12.63
N SER A 136 10.99 -17.96 -13.87
CA SER A 136 12.30 -17.50 -14.34
C SER A 136 12.34 -16.01 -14.57
N LEU A 137 11.26 -15.44 -15.15
CA LEU A 137 11.26 -14.09 -15.67
C LEU A 137 9.86 -13.48 -15.61
N ILE A 138 9.78 -12.19 -15.31
CA ILE A 138 8.64 -11.34 -15.64
C ILE A 138 9.09 -10.31 -16.70
N MET A 139 8.21 -10.00 -17.63
CA MET A 139 8.39 -8.95 -18.59
C MET A 139 7.54 -7.75 -18.22
N LEU A 140 8.17 -6.60 -18.03
CA LEU A 140 7.51 -5.36 -17.67
C LEU A 140 7.60 -4.36 -18.84
N PRO A 141 6.46 -3.85 -19.32
CA PRO A 141 6.48 -2.76 -20.28
C PRO A 141 6.96 -1.49 -19.58
N ILE A 142 7.87 -0.78 -20.20
CA ILE A 142 8.33 0.53 -19.76
C ILE A 142 8.04 1.57 -20.82
N SER A 143 7.71 2.78 -20.37
CA SER A 143 7.44 3.92 -21.26
C SER A 143 8.65 4.86 -21.37
N ASN A 144 9.51 4.88 -20.36
CA ASN A 144 10.69 5.74 -20.30
C ASN A 144 11.75 5.20 -19.32
N GLU A 145 12.96 5.75 -19.37
CA GLU A 145 14.07 5.36 -18.49
C GLU A 145 13.86 5.76 -17.01
N GLU A 146 13.04 6.77 -16.75
CA GLU A 146 12.70 7.17 -15.37
C GLU A 146 11.86 6.10 -14.68
N GLU A 147 10.83 5.59 -15.34
CA GLU A 147 10.01 4.47 -14.85
C GLU A 147 10.88 3.23 -14.58
N LYS A 148 11.81 2.92 -15.51
CA LYS A 148 12.76 1.84 -15.33
C LYS A 148 13.64 2.03 -14.09
N ALA A 149 14.16 3.23 -13.87
CA ALA A 149 14.97 3.55 -12.70
C ALA A 149 14.20 3.40 -11.39
N GLN A 150 12.91 3.79 -11.35
CA GLN A 150 12.04 3.58 -10.21
C GLN A 150 11.82 2.08 -9.92
N ILE A 151 11.59 1.27 -10.96
CA ILE A 151 11.40 -0.18 -10.81
C ILE A 151 12.72 -0.85 -10.38
N GLU A 152 13.87 -0.45 -10.94
CA GLU A 152 15.17 -0.99 -10.52
C GLU A 152 15.47 -0.72 -9.04
N ALA A 153 15.07 0.43 -8.51
CA ALA A 153 15.26 0.76 -7.10
C ALA A 153 14.48 -0.19 -6.14
N ILE A 154 13.38 -0.78 -6.61
CA ILE A 154 12.55 -1.73 -5.84
C ILE A 154 12.67 -3.17 -6.35
N ARG A 155 13.58 -3.45 -7.27
CA ARG A 155 13.73 -4.74 -7.95
C ARG A 155 13.80 -5.93 -6.98
N SER A 156 14.67 -5.86 -5.98
CA SER A 156 14.87 -6.96 -5.02
C SER A 156 13.61 -7.27 -4.22
N LEU A 157 12.88 -6.23 -3.83
CA LEU A 157 11.62 -6.33 -3.12
C LEU A 157 10.56 -7.00 -4.00
N LEU A 158 10.42 -6.52 -5.25
CA LEU A 158 9.44 -7.04 -6.20
C LEU A 158 9.70 -8.52 -6.52
N LEU A 159 10.95 -8.89 -6.85
CA LEU A 159 11.33 -10.27 -7.13
C LEU A 159 11.03 -11.22 -5.97
N SER A 160 11.34 -10.79 -4.75
CA SER A 160 11.06 -11.56 -3.53
C SER A 160 9.55 -11.73 -3.30
N GLU A 161 8.77 -10.67 -3.50
CA GLU A 161 7.34 -10.65 -3.25
C GLU A 161 6.56 -11.56 -4.21
N VAL A 162 6.90 -11.50 -5.49
CA VAL A 162 6.20 -12.28 -6.52
C VAL A 162 6.85 -13.63 -6.82
N ASN A 163 7.96 -13.97 -6.14
CA ASN A 163 8.76 -15.17 -6.33
C ASN A 163 9.15 -15.41 -7.79
N VAL A 164 9.86 -14.45 -8.35
CA VAL A 164 10.41 -14.49 -9.70
C VAL A 164 11.91 -14.25 -9.63
N LYS A 165 12.68 -14.85 -10.54
CA LYS A 165 14.14 -14.78 -10.50
C LYS A 165 14.70 -13.52 -11.16
N ASP A 166 14.00 -13.00 -12.17
CA ASP A 166 14.51 -11.87 -12.96
C ASP A 166 13.41 -11.01 -13.58
N ILE A 167 13.75 -9.78 -13.97
CA ILE A 167 12.90 -8.84 -14.68
C ILE A 167 13.52 -8.50 -16.01
N SER A 168 12.77 -8.61 -17.10
CA SER A 168 13.10 -8.10 -18.40
C SER A 168 12.21 -6.90 -18.74
N TYR A 169 12.80 -5.86 -19.25
CA TYR A 169 12.07 -4.69 -19.71
C TYR A 169 11.79 -4.80 -21.21
N VAL A 170 10.57 -4.46 -21.59
CA VAL A 170 10.12 -4.47 -22.98
C VAL A 170 9.57 -3.10 -23.32
N ASP A 171 9.88 -2.62 -24.52
CA ASP A 171 9.31 -1.36 -24.99
C ASP A 171 7.76 -1.50 -25.08
N ALA A 172 7.05 -0.51 -24.56
CA ALA A 172 5.59 -0.49 -24.60
C ALA A 172 5.03 -0.42 -26.03
N SER A 173 5.87 -0.10 -27.02
CA SER A 173 5.55 -0.09 -28.46
C SER A 173 5.67 -1.47 -29.13
N GLU A 174 6.34 -2.45 -28.50
CA GLU A 174 6.45 -3.79 -29.05
C GLU A 174 5.09 -4.51 -29.03
N SER A 175 4.75 -5.19 -30.12
CA SER A 175 3.43 -5.80 -30.41
C SER A 175 3.02 -6.99 -29.51
N ILE A 176 3.70 -7.20 -28.41
CA ILE A 176 3.40 -8.24 -27.41
C ILE A 176 2.08 -7.95 -26.66
N TRP A 177 1.61 -6.71 -26.73
CA TRP A 177 0.43 -6.23 -26.00
C TRP A 177 -0.70 -5.84 -26.93
N SER A 178 -1.91 -6.33 -26.67
CA SER A 178 -3.12 -5.75 -27.23
C SER A 178 -3.74 -4.79 -26.20
N ARG A 179 -3.74 -3.50 -26.50
CA ARG A 179 -4.46 -2.51 -25.67
C ARG A 179 -5.96 -2.70 -25.92
N ARG A 180 -6.71 -3.04 -24.88
CA ARG A 180 -8.17 -3.04 -24.93
C ARG A 180 -8.69 -1.88 -24.09
N ILE A 181 -9.41 -0.99 -24.73
CA ILE A 181 -10.12 0.08 -24.04
C ILE A 181 -11.45 -0.50 -23.59
N LYS A 182 -11.71 -0.52 -22.29
CA LYS A 182 -13.02 -0.84 -21.74
C LYS A 182 -13.69 0.46 -21.30
N PRO A 183 -14.83 0.82 -21.88
CA PRO A 183 -15.57 1.99 -21.45
C PRO A 183 -16.06 1.81 -20.01
N ASP A 184 -15.85 2.81 -19.17
CA ASP A 184 -16.40 2.83 -17.81
C ASP A 184 -17.91 3.17 -17.91
N PHE A 185 -18.72 2.13 -17.93
CA PHE A 185 -20.19 2.24 -18.07
C PHE A 185 -20.82 3.08 -16.96
N LYS A 186 -20.24 3.09 -15.76
CA LYS A 186 -20.75 3.85 -14.63
C LYS A 186 -20.55 5.35 -14.80
N LYS A 187 -19.43 5.76 -15.40
CA LYS A 187 -19.12 7.18 -15.69
C LYS A 187 -19.70 7.66 -17.02
N LEU A 188 -19.68 6.81 -18.03
CA LEU A 188 -20.11 7.18 -19.38
C LEU A 188 -21.62 6.96 -19.61
N GLY A 189 -22.23 6.02 -18.90
CA GLY A 189 -23.65 5.69 -19.04
C GLY A 189 -24.60 6.89 -18.93
N PRO A 190 -24.47 7.77 -17.92
CA PRO A 190 -25.31 8.95 -17.78
C PRO A 190 -25.23 9.94 -18.95
N ARG A 191 -24.08 10.02 -19.63
CA ARG A 191 -23.83 10.97 -20.75
C ARG A 191 -24.07 10.35 -22.13
N TYR A 192 -23.78 9.06 -22.29
CA TYR A 192 -23.69 8.40 -23.59
C TYR A 192 -24.51 7.10 -23.69
N GLY A 193 -25.50 6.90 -22.83
CA GLY A 193 -26.27 5.66 -22.72
C GLY A 193 -26.80 5.08 -24.03
N LYS A 194 -27.21 5.93 -24.97
CA LYS A 194 -27.76 5.50 -26.28
C LYS A 194 -26.69 4.95 -27.25
N ILE A 195 -25.40 5.34 -27.07
CA ILE A 195 -24.29 4.93 -27.95
C ILE A 195 -23.28 4.02 -27.25
N MET A 196 -23.60 3.56 -26.05
CA MET A 196 -22.70 2.70 -25.28
C MET A 196 -22.48 1.32 -25.92
N LYS A 197 -23.51 0.75 -26.60
CA LYS A 197 -23.37 -0.54 -27.30
C LYS A 197 -22.35 -0.47 -28.45
N PRO A 198 -22.43 0.51 -29.38
CA PRO A 198 -21.41 0.68 -30.41
C PRO A 198 -20.01 0.98 -29.84
N LEU A 199 -19.92 1.80 -28.78
CA LEU A 199 -18.64 2.13 -28.12
C LEU A 199 -17.95 0.92 -27.45
N ALA A 200 -18.70 -0.08 -27.04
CA ALA A 200 -18.15 -1.30 -26.45
C ALA A 200 -17.71 -2.34 -27.50
N GLN A 201 -18.10 -2.15 -28.75
CA GLN A 201 -17.77 -3.05 -29.87
C GLN A 201 -16.62 -2.51 -30.75
N ALA A 202 -16.27 -1.23 -30.63
CA ALA A 202 -15.15 -0.59 -31.27
C ALA A 202 -13.84 -0.81 -30.49
#